data_80fcb5592f11bda799be07aff74519b9
#
_entry.id   80fcb5592f11bda799be07aff74519b9
#
_cell.length_a   1.000
_cell.length_b   1.000
_cell.length_c   1.000
_cell.angle_alpha   90.00
_cell.angle_beta   90.00
_cell.angle_gamma   90.00
#
_symmetry.space_group_name_H-M   'P 1'
#
loop_
_entity.id
_entity.type
_entity.pdbx_description
1 polymer ?
#
loop_
_entity_poly.entity_id
_entity_poly.type
_entity_poly.pdbx_seq_one_letter_code
_entity_poly.pdbx_strand_id
1 'polypeptide(L)'
;MENILFVYENQLPDNFSENVEKAGITPKVATPGDELNFDKIDAVAYFGENKDNLKTVVEKAVESGVKRAVYVASAICYFNRRNPGQNLEKHPFVKNQTDCENAILAFSDKISVSVAEIPLAYPVPKEIFTIGGVPALKFRNFYLTFDGGYPEIGDESAAESVLSVILNGKNGVIYPLCDKNAKFKAMLNEKYPDVKVYEFPEELWWVLALRAKSSLKKAGLTAKTDIKTLYKKDLYENYFFDDTEVRKALGYK
;
A
#
# COMPACT_ATOMS: atom_id res chain seq x y z
N MET A 1 -23.45 0.84 10.38
CA MET A 1 -22.23 1.66 10.50
C MET A 1 -22.33 2.65 9.37
N GLU A 2 -22.55 3.94 9.71
CA GLU A 2 -22.90 4.94 8.71
C GLU A 2 -21.83 6.06 8.64
N ASN A 3 -21.11 6.28 9.74
CA ASN A 3 -20.15 7.37 9.84
C ASN A 3 -18.73 6.81 10.02
N ILE A 4 -17.89 7.00 9.02
CA ILE A 4 -16.50 6.55 9.04
C ILE A 4 -15.58 7.76 8.88
N LEU A 5 -14.59 7.86 9.78
CA LEU A 5 -13.52 8.85 9.68
C LEU A 5 -12.31 8.24 8.97
N PHE A 6 -11.95 8.80 7.82
CA PHE A 6 -10.73 8.46 7.10
C PHE A 6 -9.65 9.47 7.42
N VAL A 7 -8.58 9.02 8.06
CA VAL A 7 -7.41 9.84 8.39
C VAL A 7 -6.27 9.45 7.47
N TYR A 8 -5.69 10.42 6.77
CA TYR A 8 -4.62 10.16 5.81
C TYR A 8 -3.45 11.14 5.98
N GLU A 9 -2.22 10.67 5.78
CA GLU A 9 -1.01 11.50 5.92
C GLU A 9 -0.63 12.20 4.61
N ASN A 10 -0.76 11.52 3.48
CA ASN A 10 -0.31 12.05 2.19
C ASN A 10 -1.49 12.25 1.24
N GLN A 11 -2.06 11.15 0.76
CA GLN A 11 -3.16 11.16 -0.20
C GLN A 11 -3.98 9.88 -0.08
N LEU A 12 -5.30 10.00 -0.17
CA LEU A 12 -6.18 8.86 -0.40
C LEU A 12 -6.05 8.39 -1.86
N PRO A 13 -6.39 7.14 -2.17
CA PRO A 13 -6.55 6.71 -3.55
C PRO A 13 -7.48 7.65 -4.33
N ASP A 14 -7.27 7.79 -5.63
CA ASP A 14 -8.09 8.66 -6.47
C ASP A 14 -9.57 8.23 -6.39
N ASN A 15 -10.48 9.19 -6.39
CA ASN A 15 -11.93 8.98 -6.28
C ASN A 15 -12.39 8.15 -5.05
N PHE A 16 -11.51 7.94 -4.04
CA PHE A 16 -11.81 7.09 -2.89
C PHE A 16 -13.08 7.54 -2.15
N SER A 17 -13.19 8.83 -1.83
CA SER A 17 -14.35 9.37 -1.13
C SER A 17 -15.65 9.21 -1.92
N GLU A 18 -15.62 9.46 -3.24
CA GLU A 18 -16.77 9.27 -4.13
C GLU A 18 -17.23 7.79 -4.18
N ASN A 19 -16.28 6.86 -4.19
CA ASN A 19 -16.58 5.44 -4.21
C ASN A 19 -17.13 4.96 -2.86
N VAL A 20 -16.68 5.54 -1.75
CA VAL A 20 -17.27 5.31 -0.42
C VAL A 20 -18.72 5.84 -0.35
N GLU A 21 -18.99 7.02 -0.91
CA GLU A 21 -20.34 7.59 -0.98
C GLU A 21 -21.30 6.75 -1.83
N LYS A 22 -20.84 6.19 -2.95
CA LYS A 22 -21.63 5.25 -3.77
C LYS A 22 -22.04 4.00 -2.99
N ALA A 23 -21.25 3.58 -2.01
CA ALA A 23 -21.60 2.49 -1.10
C ALA A 23 -22.59 2.90 0.01
N GLY A 24 -23.11 4.13 -0.01
CA GLY A 24 -24.08 4.64 0.96
C GLY A 24 -23.50 5.06 2.30
N ILE A 25 -22.19 5.30 2.36
CA ILE A 25 -21.47 5.72 3.57
C ILE A 25 -21.05 7.18 3.40
N THR A 26 -21.26 7.99 4.43
CA THR A 26 -20.77 9.37 4.43
C THR A 26 -19.34 9.41 4.96
N PRO A 27 -18.33 9.64 4.10
CA PRO A 27 -16.95 9.74 4.56
C PRO A 27 -16.71 11.06 5.25
N LYS A 28 -16.07 11.05 6.41
CA LYS A 28 -15.39 12.20 6.97
C LYS A 28 -13.90 12.03 6.72
N VAL A 29 -13.23 13.07 6.27
CA VAL A 29 -11.83 13.03 5.87
C VAL A 29 -11.04 14.05 6.68
N ALA A 30 -9.89 13.64 7.21
CA ALA A 30 -9.01 14.48 8.01
C ALA A 30 -7.54 14.11 7.83
N THR A 31 -6.64 15.01 8.20
CA THR A 31 -5.22 14.71 8.35
C THR A 31 -4.82 14.59 9.83
N PRO A 32 -3.71 13.93 10.19
CA PRO A 32 -3.31 13.78 11.58
C PRO A 32 -3.04 15.11 12.32
N GLY A 33 -2.78 16.19 11.57
CA GLY A 33 -2.56 17.54 12.11
C GLY A 33 -3.84 18.31 12.38
N ASP A 34 -5.00 17.83 11.90
CA ASP A 34 -6.28 18.46 12.11
C ASP A 34 -6.81 18.19 13.53
N GLU A 35 -7.74 19.01 13.99
CA GLU A 35 -8.55 18.69 15.16
C GLU A 35 -9.52 17.57 14.81
N LEU A 36 -9.16 16.34 15.18
CA LEU A 36 -9.96 15.16 14.87
C LEU A 36 -11.24 15.16 15.70
N ASN A 37 -12.38 15.23 15.04
CA ASN A 37 -13.70 15.14 15.66
C ASN A 37 -14.27 13.74 15.50
N PHE A 38 -14.39 13.00 16.60
CA PHE A 38 -14.94 11.64 16.66
C PHE A 38 -16.44 11.62 17.03
N ASP A 39 -17.12 12.76 17.08
CA ASP A 39 -18.57 12.79 17.38
C ASP A 39 -19.34 11.99 16.34
N LYS A 40 -20.12 11.01 16.81
CA LYS A 40 -20.90 10.08 15.99
C LYS A 40 -20.10 9.25 14.98
N ILE A 41 -18.81 9.02 15.22
CA ILE A 41 -17.99 8.16 14.40
C ILE A 41 -18.12 6.71 14.87
N ASP A 42 -18.49 5.82 13.96
CA ASP A 42 -18.59 4.37 14.21
C ASP A 42 -17.25 3.66 14.05
N ALA A 43 -16.45 4.07 13.06
CA ALA A 43 -15.16 3.50 12.75
C ALA A 43 -14.17 4.56 12.26
N VAL A 44 -12.87 4.30 12.44
CA VAL A 44 -11.77 5.07 11.87
C VAL A 44 -10.92 4.20 10.97
N ALA A 45 -10.53 4.71 9.81
CA ALA A 45 -9.55 4.10 8.93
C ALA A 45 -8.35 5.04 8.76
N TYR A 46 -7.14 4.51 8.89
CA TYR A 46 -5.93 5.29 8.82
C TYR A 46 -5.06 4.86 7.64
N PHE A 47 -4.64 5.85 6.82
CA PHE A 47 -3.76 5.70 5.67
C PHE A 47 -2.48 6.50 5.92
N GLY A 48 -1.39 5.83 6.19
CA GLY A 48 -0.12 6.54 6.45
C GLY A 48 1.01 5.59 6.84
N GLU A 49 2.16 6.19 7.10
CA GLU A 49 3.39 5.48 7.42
C GLU A 49 3.97 5.88 8.78
N ASN A 50 3.35 6.84 9.47
CA ASN A 50 3.81 7.31 10.76
C ASN A 50 3.08 6.59 11.89
N LYS A 51 3.82 5.71 12.55
CA LYS A 51 3.33 4.92 13.68
C LYS A 51 2.82 5.76 14.84
N ASP A 52 3.45 6.91 15.13
CA ASP A 52 3.08 7.72 16.29
C ASP A 52 1.79 8.50 16.00
N ASN A 53 1.60 8.98 14.77
CA ASN A 53 0.33 9.54 14.32
C ASN A 53 -0.80 8.49 14.40
N LEU A 54 -0.57 7.28 13.87
CA LEU A 54 -1.53 6.19 13.95
C LEU A 54 -1.94 5.91 15.40
N LYS A 55 -0.98 5.78 16.32
CA LYS A 55 -1.27 5.57 17.74
C LYS A 55 -2.14 6.68 18.32
N THR A 56 -1.77 7.94 18.06
CA THR A 56 -2.53 9.11 18.52
C THR A 56 -3.97 9.07 18.03
N VAL A 57 -4.19 8.74 16.76
CA VAL A 57 -5.53 8.62 16.16
C VAL A 57 -6.33 7.50 16.84
N VAL A 58 -5.72 6.31 17.03
CA VAL A 58 -6.41 5.17 17.64
C VAL A 58 -6.68 5.40 19.14
N GLU A 59 -5.77 6.02 19.87
CA GLU A 59 -5.97 6.39 21.29
C GLU A 59 -7.16 7.34 21.45
N LYS A 60 -7.24 8.40 20.64
CA LYS A 60 -8.39 9.31 20.62
C LYS A 60 -9.69 8.61 20.22
N ALA A 61 -9.64 7.68 19.25
CA ALA A 61 -10.78 6.88 18.87
C ALA A 61 -11.31 6.03 20.04
N VAL A 62 -10.41 5.37 20.79
CA VAL A 62 -10.74 4.60 22.00
C VAL A 62 -11.37 5.50 23.07
N GLU A 63 -10.77 6.65 23.37
CA GLU A 63 -11.28 7.62 24.34
C GLU A 63 -12.67 8.15 23.98
N SER A 64 -12.94 8.29 22.68
CA SER A 64 -14.22 8.78 22.14
C SER A 64 -15.28 7.68 21.97
N GLY A 65 -14.97 6.43 22.34
CA GLY A 65 -15.90 5.31 22.25
C GLY A 65 -16.15 4.78 20.84
N VAL A 66 -15.27 5.08 19.88
CA VAL A 66 -15.29 4.47 18.54
C VAL A 66 -15.14 2.96 18.66
N LYS A 67 -15.91 2.21 17.88
CA LYS A 67 -15.98 0.74 18.04
C LYS A 67 -14.92 0.00 17.24
N ARG A 68 -14.38 0.61 16.18
CA ARG A 68 -13.48 -0.05 15.25
C ARG A 68 -12.42 0.89 14.69
N ALA A 69 -11.21 0.38 14.57
CA ALA A 69 -10.11 1.02 13.86
C ALA A 69 -9.54 0.08 12.80
N VAL A 70 -9.28 0.60 11.60
CA VAL A 70 -8.66 -0.14 10.50
C VAL A 70 -7.41 0.61 10.05
N TYR A 71 -6.31 -0.12 9.95
CA TYR A 71 -5.12 0.39 9.29
C TYR A 71 -5.10 -0.08 7.83
N VAL A 72 -4.87 0.83 6.90
CA VAL A 72 -4.74 0.51 5.48
C VAL A 72 -3.26 0.50 5.13
N ALA A 73 -2.73 -0.69 4.95
CA ALA A 73 -1.34 -0.97 4.66
C ALA A 73 -1.11 -1.29 3.18
N SER A 74 0.14 -1.25 2.76
CA SER A 74 0.52 -1.77 1.45
C SER A 74 0.63 -3.29 1.45
N ALA A 75 0.16 -3.94 0.39
CA ALA A 75 0.28 -5.39 0.18
C ALA A 75 1.73 -5.92 0.23
N ILE A 76 2.75 -5.06 0.16
CA ILE A 76 4.15 -5.45 0.34
C ILE A 76 4.41 -6.05 1.73
N CYS A 77 3.63 -5.67 2.75
CA CYS A 77 3.76 -6.22 4.09
C CYS A 77 3.38 -7.70 4.15
N TYR A 78 2.38 -8.12 3.35
CA TYR A 78 2.06 -9.54 3.19
C TYR A 78 3.27 -10.34 2.72
N PHE A 79 3.98 -9.84 1.70
CA PHE A 79 5.17 -10.53 1.17
C PHE A 79 6.32 -10.53 2.15
N ASN A 80 6.51 -9.45 2.92
CA ASN A 80 7.52 -9.38 3.97
C ASN A 80 7.31 -10.49 5.02
N ARG A 81 6.07 -10.71 5.45
CA ARG A 81 5.72 -11.78 6.40
C ARG A 81 5.89 -13.17 5.81
N ARG A 82 5.55 -13.36 4.53
CA ARG A 82 5.65 -14.66 3.84
C ARG A 82 7.07 -15.03 3.48
N ASN A 83 7.93 -14.06 3.27
CA ASN A 83 9.29 -14.25 2.76
C ASN A 83 10.34 -13.57 3.65
N PRO A 84 10.48 -13.94 4.92
CA PRO A 84 11.39 -13.25 5.85
C PRO A 84 12.87 -13.30 5.40
N GLY A 85 13.25 -14.27 4.56
CA GLY A 85 14.59 -14.36 3.99
C GLY A 85 14.92 -13.29 2.94
N GLN A 86 13.93 -12.56 2.43
CA GLN A 86 14.14 -11.48 1.45
C GLN A 86 14.56 -10.17 2.10
N ASN A 87 14.38 -10.04 3.43
CA ASN A 87 14.72 -8.85 4.20
C ASN A 87 14.08 -7.56 3.65
N LEU A 88 12.81 -7.63 3.25
CA LEU A 88 12.06 -6.47 2.72
C LEU A 88 11.95 -5.34 3.75
N GLU A 89 11.99 -5.65 5.05
CA GLU A 89 12.01 -4.66 6.14
C GLU A 89 13.24 -3.75 6.13
N LYS A 90 14.26 -4.02 5.30
CA LYS A 90 15.37 -3.08 5.07
C LYS A 90 14.94 -1.85 4.26
N HIS A 91 13.82 -1.93 3.54
CA HIS A 91 13.17 -0.78 2.95
C HIS A 91 12.49 0.06 4.03
N PRO A 92 12.81 1.35 4.17
CA PRO A 92 12.14 2.21 5.15
C PRO A 92 10.63 2.19 5.01
N PHE A 93 10.10 2.19 3.78
CA PHE A 93 8.67 2.10 3.51
C PHE A 93 8.06 0.82 4.10
N VAL A 94 8.61 -0.36 3.79
CA VAL A 94 8.11 -1.64 4.30
C VAL A 94 8.20 -1.70 5.81
N LYS A 95 9.32 -1.22 6.38
CA LYS A 95 9.51 -1.16 7.82
C LYS A 95 8.46 -0.28 8.49
N ASN A 96 8.23 0.93 7.98
CA ASN A 96 7.25 1.86 8.55
C ASN A 96 5.83 1.26 8.50
N GLN A 97 5.45 0.66 7.38
CA GLN A 97 4.15 -0.01 7.22
C GLN A 97 4.00 -1.16 8.22
N THR A 98 5.01 -2.02 8.35
CA THR A 98 5.01 -3.13 9.32
C THR A 98 4.97 -2.62 10.78
N ASP A 99 5.68 -1.54 11.09
CA ASP A 99 5.65 -0.91 12.41
C ASP A 99 4.25 -0.35 12.73
N CYS A 100 3.54 0.18 11.73
CA CYS A 100 2.14 0.62 11.86
C CYS A 100 1.17 -0.56 12.05
N GLU A 101 1.32 -1.66 11.30
CA GLU A 101 0.53 -2.88 11.51
C GLU A 101 0.65 -3.40 12.94
N ASN A 102 1.87 -3.53 13.42
CA ASN A 102 2.12 -3.97 14.80
C ASN A 102 1.54 -2.99 15.83
N ALA A 103 1.60 -1.69 15.54
CA ALA A 103 1.07 -0.67 16.44
C ALA A 103 -0.45 -0.74 16.57
N ILE A 104 -1.20 -0.88 15.46
CA ILE A 104 -2.66 -0.96 15.54
C ILE A 104 -3.11 -2.28 16.18
N LEU A 105 -2.46 -3.40 15.86
CA LEU A 105 -2.79 -4.71 16.43
C LEU A 105 -2.62 -4.75 17.95
N ALA A 106 -1.71 -3.93 18.50
CA ALA A 106 -1.53 -3.80 19.95
C ALA A 106 -2.73 -3.17 20.67
N PHE A 107 -3.68 -2.57 19.95
CA PHE A 107 -4.92 -2.04 20.53
C PHE A 107 -6.08 -3.03 20.55
N SER A 108 -5.88 -4.28 20.12
CA SER A 108 -6.95 -5.28 19.98
C SER A 108 -7.73 -5.57 21.27
N ASP A 109 -7.15 -5.29 22.43
CA ASP A 109 -7.82 -5.44 23.73
C ASP A 109 -8.73 -4.25 24.08
N LYS A 110 -8.56 -3.10 23.40
CA LYS A 110 -9.24 -1.84 23.71
C LYS A 110 -10.31 -1.48 22.70
N ILE A 111 -10.10 -1.81 21.45
CA ILE A 111 -10.97 -1.50 20.32
C ILE A 111 -10.85 -2.63 19.29
N SER A 112 -11.93 -2.91 18.55
CA SER A 112 -11.83 -3.87 17.44
C SER A 112 -10.91 -3.32 16.34
N VAL A 113 -9.79 -3.98 16.08
CA VAL A 113 -8.80 -3.56 15.07
C VAL A 113 -8.68 -4.58 13.94
N SER A 114 -8.40 -4.09 12.75
CA SER A 114 -8.07 -4.91 11.58
C SER A 114 -7.08 -4.18 10.68
N VAL A 115 -6.43 -4.92 9.80
CA VAL A 115 -5.55 -4.34 8.78
C VAL A 115 -6.06 -4.75 7.40
N ALA A 116 -6.19 -3.78 6.49
CA ALA A 116 -6.44 -4.00 5.07
C ALA A 116 -5.12 -3.79 4.32
N GLU A 117 -4.56 -4.84 3.75
CA GLU A 117 -3.36 -4.74 2.91
C GLU A 117 -3.77 -4.70 1.44
N ILE A 118 -3.66 -3.53 0.84
CA ILE A 118 -4.02 -3.31 -0.58
C ILE A 118 -2.82 -2.80 -1.37
N PRO A 119 -2.77 -2.97 -2.70
CA PRO A 119 -1.67 -2.50 -3.54
C PRO A 119 -1.65 -0.98 -3.70
N LEU A 120 -1.33 -0.23 -2.63
CA LEU A 120 -1.30 1.25 -2.63
C LEU A 120 -0.08 1.85 -3.31
N ALA A 121 1.08 1.23 -3.13
CA ALA A 121 2.34 1.74 -3.67
C ALA A 121 3.36 0.60 -3.83
N TYR A 122 4.20 0.77 -4.84
CA TYR A 122 5.36 -0.08 -5.03
C TYR A 122 6.58 0.50 -4.27
N PRO A 123 7.38 -0.31 -3.57
CA PRO A 123 8.45 0.18 -2.67
C PRO A 123 9.70 0.69 -3.39
N VAL A 124 9.62 1.02 -4.66
CA VAL A 124 10.74 1.59 -5.44
C VAL A 124 10.59 3.12 -5.50
N PRO A 125 11.67 3.88 -5.34
CA PRO A 125 11.62 5.34 -5.48
C PRO A 125 11.02 5.76 -6.81
N LYS A 126 9.86 6.42 -6.79
CA LYS A 126 9.07 6.81 -7.97
C LYS A 126 9.88 7.66 -8.96
N GLU A 127 10.77 8.51 -8.44
CA GLU A 127 11.58 9.44 -9.22
C GLU A 127 12.61 8.75 -10.11
N ILE A 128 12.91 7.48 -9.83
CA ILE A 128 14.02 6.76 -10.49
C ILE A 128 13.52 5.70 -11.46
N PHE A 129 12.48 4.95 -11.09
CA PHE A 129 12.16 3.70 -11.76
C PHE A 129 10.68 3.50 -12.06
N THR A 130 9.81 4.51 -12.02
CA THR A 130 8.40 4.30 -12.28
C THR A 130 7.85 5.12 -13.43
N ILE A 131 6.95 4.51 -14.20
CA ILE A 131 6.11 5.15 -15.22
C ILE A 131 4.67 4.81 -14.87
N GLY A 132 3.87 5.83 -14.53
CA GLY A 132 2.50 5.61 -14.11
C GLY A 132 2.34 4.65 -12.94
N GLY A 133 3.27 4.67 -11.99
CA GLY A 133 3.27 3.78 -10.82
C GLY A 133 3.90 2.40 -11.03
N VAL A 134 4.27 2.05 -12.27
CA VAL A 134 4.89 0.76 -12.61
C VAL A 134 6.40 0.90 -12.75
N PRO A 135 7.21 0.00 -12.18
CA PRO A 135 8.67 0.03 -12.32
C PRO A 135 9.11 -0.02 -13.78
N ALA A 136 9.65 1.10 -14.28
CA ALA A 136 10.12 1.19 -15.67
C ALA A 136 11.00 2.43 -15.90
N LEU A 137 11.75 2.39 -16.99
CA LEU A 137 12.55 3.49 -17.51
C LEU A 137 11.94 3.98 -18.83
N LYS A 138 11.82 5.30 -18.98
CA LYS A 138 11.30 5.93 -20.20
C LYS A 138 12.43 6.26 -21.15
N PHE A 139 12.33 5.78 -22.37
CA PHE A 139 13.14 6.18 -23.52
C PHE A 139 12.26 6.88 -24.55
N ARG A 140 12.87 7.50 -25.54
CA ARG A 140 12.15 8.34 -26.51
C ARG A 140 10.97 7.60 -27.20
N ASN A 141 11.19 6.33 -27.58
CA ASN A 141 10.25 5.56 -28.39
C ASN A 141 9.78 4.25 -27.73
N PHE A 142 10.24 3.96 -26.52
CA PHE A 142 9.89 2.72 -25.83
C PHE A 142 10.05 2.86 -24.31
N TYR A 143 9.44 1.94 -23.59
CA TYR A 143 9.67 1.74 -22.16
C TYR A 143 10.50 0.48 -21.93
N LEU A 144 11.31 0.50 -20.90
CA LEU A 144 12.12 -0.61 -20.45
C LEU A 144 11.70 -0.95 -19.02
N THR A 145 11.11 -2.11 -18.83
CA THR A 145 10.63 -2.60 -17.53
C THR A 145 11.44 -3.81 -17.07
N PHE A 146 10.97 -4.48 -16.04
CA PHE A 146 11.63 -5.61 -15.40
C PHE A 146 10.71 -6.83 -15.46
N ASP A 147 11.25 -8.05 -15.29
CA ASP A 147 10.47 -9.29 -15.36
C ASP A 147 9.74 -9.62 -14.04
N GLY A 148 9.59 -8.68 -13.17
CA GLY A 148 8.78 -8.83 -11.96
C GLY A 148 7.30 -8.53 -12.18
N GLY A 149 6.54 -8.66 -11.10
CA GLY A 149 5.11 -8.36 -11.08
C GLY A 149 4.60 -8.06 -9.69
N TYR A 150 3.44 -7.40 -9.64
CA TYR A 150 2.83 -6.95 -8.40
C TYR A 150 1.30 -7.08 -8.49
N PRO A 151 0.59 -7.23 -7.37
CA PRO A 151 -0.86 -7.16 -7.40
C PRO A 151 -1.32 -5.74 -7.74
N GLU A 152 -2.46 -5.65 -8.40
CA GLU A 152 -3.13 -4.38 -8.73
C GLU A 152 -4.51 -4.34 -8.07
N ILE A 153 -4.96 -3.14 -7.76
CA ILE A 153 -6.31 -2.85 -7.31
C ILE A 153 -6.78 -1.57 -7.98
N GLY A 154 -8.01 -1.58 -8.50
CA GLY A 154 -8.66 -0.39 -9.04
C GLY A 154 -9.18 0.53 -7.93
N ASP A 155 -9.45 1.81 -8.24
CA ASP A 155 -9.88 2.80 -7.25
C ASP A 155 -11.18 2.41 -6.56
N GLU A 156 -12.15 1.89 -7.32
CA GLU A 156 -13.44 1.42 -6.79
C GLU A 156 -13.22 0.20 -5.87
N SER A 157 -12.50 -0.80 -6.34
CA SER A 157 -12.16 -2.00 -5.57
C SER A 157 -11.33 -1.69 -4.32
N ALA A 158 -10.48 -0.68 -4.36
CA ALA A 158 -9.73 -0.24 -3.18
C ALA A 158 -10.66 0.28 -2.09
N ALA A 159 -11.63 1.12 -2.45
CA ALA A 159 -12.64 1.63 -1.52
C ALA A 159 -13.51 0.48 -0.98
N GLU A 160 -14.03 -0.40 -1.86
CA GLU A 160 -14.84 -1.55 -1.46
C GLU A 160 -14.08 -2.52 -0.55
N SER A 161 -12.80 -2.79 -0.85
CA SER A 161 -11.93 -3.63 -0.04
C SER A 161 -11.76 -3.07 1.38
N VAL A 162 -11.44 -1.78 1.49
CA VAL A 162 -11.30 -1.12 2.80
C VAL A 162 -12.62 -1.13 3.56
N LEU A 163 -13.73 -0.80 2.90
CA LEU A 163 -15.07 -0.85 3.50
C LEU A 163 -15.45 -2.25 3.97
N SER A 164 -15.16 -3.29 3.19
CA SER A 164 -15.41 -4.68 3.57
C SER A 164 -14.66 -5.06 4.85
N VAL A 165 -13.41 -4.63 5.00
CA VAL A 165 -12.64 -4.84 6.23
C VAL A 165 -13.21 -4.04 7.39
N ILE A 166 -13.63 -2.79 7.16
CA ILE A 166 -14.27 -1.97 8.20
C ILE A 166 -15.59 -2.61 8.67
N LEU A 167 -16.40 -3.12 7.77
CA LEU A 167 -17.73 -3.66 8.09
C LEU A 167 -17.66 -5.08 8.68
N ASN A 168 -16.83 -5.95 8.10
CA ASN A 168 -16.87 -7.39 8.32
C ASN A 168 -15.56 -7.97 8.89
N GLY A 169 -14.48 -7.18 8.97
CA GLY A 169 -13.20 -7.65 9.48
C GLY A 169 -13.29 -8.12 10.93
N LYS A 170 -12.58 -9.19 11.27
CA LYS A 170 -12.47 -9.71 12.63
C LYS A 170 -11.35 -9.00 13.38
N ASN A 171 -11.52 -8.84 14.68
CA ASN A 171 -10.53 -8.23 15.55
C ASN A 171 -9.17 -8.95 15.46
N GLY A 172 -8.10 -8.19 15.32
CA GLY A 172 -6.72 -8.69 15.27
C GLY A 172 -6.33 -9.37 13.94
N VAL A 173 -7.13 -9.25 12.88
CA VAL A 173 -6.90 -9.97 11.61
C VAL A 173 -6.40 -9.02 10.51
N ILE A 174 -5.46 -9.51 9.71
CA ILE A 174 -4.90 -8.82 8.54
C ILE A 174 -5.49 -9.45 7.27
N TYR A 175 -5.94 -8.60 6.33
CA TYR A 175 -6.63 -8.98 5.11
C TYR A 175 -5.87 -8.48 3.89
N PRO A 176 -5.07 -9.33 3.20
CA PRO A 176 -4.48 -8.98 1.90
C PRO A 176 -5.56 -9.07 0.81
N LEU A 177 -5.70 -7.99 0.02
CA LEU A 177 -6.74 -7.84 -1.00
C LEU A 177 -6.15 -7.23 -2.27
N CYS A 178 -6.55 -7.76 -3.45
CA CYS A 178 -6.19 -7.22 -4.76
C CYS A 178 -7.23 -7.63 -5.80
N ASP A 179 -7.26 -6.98 -6.96
CA ASP A 179 -8.12 -7.40 -8.07
C ASP A 179 -7.46 -8.44 -8.93
N LYS A 180 -6.21 -8.22 -9.25
CA LYS A 180 -5.43 -9.11 -10.11
C LYS A 180 -3.95 -9.05 -9.79
N ASN A 181 -3.23 -10.08 -10.19
CA ASN A 181 -1.77 -10.09 -10.20
C ASN A 181 -1.29 -9.89 -11.64
N ALA A 182 -0.37 -8.95 -11.87
CA ALA A 182 0.11 -8.65 -13.21
C ALA A 182 1.64 -8.46 -13.24
N LYS A 183 2.25 -8.90 -14.34
CA LYS A 183 3.64 -8.58 -14.68
C LYS A 183 3.76 -7.10 -15.03
N PHE A 184 4.86 -6.45 -14.69
CA PHE A 184 5.09 -5.03 -15.00
C PHE A 184 4.95 -4.71 -16.49
N LYS A 185 5.39 -5.61 -17.36
CA LYS A 185 5.22 -5.45 -18.80
C LYS A 185 3.76 -5.46 -19.23
N ALA A 186 2.94 -6.34 -18.64
CA ALA A 186 1.51 -6.40 -18.90
C ALA A 186 0.81 -5.12 -18.43
N MET A 187 1.12 -4.65 -17.22
CA MET A 187 0.61 -3.39 -16.65
C MET A 187 0.92 -2.19 -17.57
N LEU A 188 2.15 -2.10 -18.06
CA LEU A 188 2.54 -1.01 -18.97
C LEU A 188 1.89 -1.11 -20.34
N ASN A 189 1.75 -2.30 -20.92
CA ASN A 189 1.08 -2.49 -22.19
C ASN A 189 -0.42 -2.12 -22.09
N GLU A 190 -1.08 -2.45 -20.97
CA GLU A 190 -2.48 -2.08 -20.71
C GLU A 190 -2.62 -0.55 -20.59
N LYS A 191 -1.71 0.09 -19.86
CA LYS A 191 -1.75 1.53 -19.57
C LYS A 191 -1.27 2.40 -20.75
N TYR A 192 -0.38 1.88 -21.57
CA TYR A 192 0.26 2.60 -22.70
C TYR A 192 0.32 1.71 -23.95
N PRO A 193 -0.82 1.39 -24.59
CA PRO A 193 -0.89 0.41 -25.68
C PRO A 193 -0.08 0.81 -26.93
N ASP A 194 0.13 2.10 -27.14
CA ASP A 194 0.86 2.62 -28.32
C ASP A 194 2.38 2.66 -28.11
N VAL A 195 2.89 2.30 -26.93
CA VAL A 195 4.31 2.33 -26.60
C VAL A 195 4.90 0.93 -26.55
N LYS A 196 6.00 0.70 -27.25
CA LYS A 196 6.71 -0.58 -27.14
C LYS A 196 7.34 -0.76 -25.77
N VAL A 197 7.08 -1.90 -25.12
CA VAL A 197 7.63 -2.23 -23.80
C VAL A 197 8.56 -3.43 -23.92
N TYR A 198 9.80 -3.25 -23.47
CA TYR A 198 10.83 -4.28 -23.42
C TYR A 198 11.20 -4.60 -21.97
N GLU A 199 11.67 -5.82 -21.72
CA GLU A 199 12.20 -6.24 -20.43
C GLU A 199 13.71 -6.01 -20.36
N PHE A 200 14.18 -5.47 -19.25
CA PHE A 200 15.60 -5.30 -18.98
C PHE A 200 16.17 -6.61 -18.41
N PRO A 201 17.24 -7.16 -19.02
CA PRO A 201 17.84 -8.40 -18.54
C PRO A 201 18.36 -8.28 -17.11
N GLU A 202 18.04 -9.26 -16.27
CA GLU A 202 18.43 -9.30 -14.86
C GLU A 202 19.96 -9.26 -14.68
N GLU A 203 20.70 -9.89 -15.58
CA GLU A 203 22.16 -9.96 -15.56
C GLU A 203 22.81 -8.59 -15.71
N LEU A 204 22.10 -7.63 -16.34
CA LEU A 204 22.58 -6.27 -16.55
C LEU A 204 22.14 -5.30 -15.43
N TRP A 205 21.44 -5.77 -14.40
CA TRP A 205 20.94 -4.95 -13.30
C TRP A 205 22.00 -4.03 -12.69
N TRP A 206 23.23 -4.49 -12.58
CA TRP A 206 24.34 -3.71 -12.01
C TRP A 206 24.59 -2.38 -12.72
N VAL A 207 24.31 -2.28 -14.03
CA VAL A 207 24.45 -1.03 -14.82
C VAL A 207 23.43 0.02 -14.35
N LEU A 208 22.18 -0.41 -14.12
CA LEU A 208 21.12 0.46 -13.62
C LEU A 208 21.37 0.84 -12.15
N ALA A 209 21.84 -0.09 -11.34
CA ALA A 209 22.15 0.16 -9.93
C ALA A 209 23.22 1.25 -9.74
N LEU A 210 24.23 1.30 -10.62
CA LEU A 210 25.24 2.35 -10.61
C LEU A 210 24.63 3.74 -10.93
N ARG A 211 23.74 3.81 -11.92
CA ARG A 211 23.04 5.07 -12.26
C ARG A 211 22.08 5.50 -11.14
N ALA A 212 21.32 4.58 -10.61
CA ALA A 212 20.39 4.83 -9.50
C ALA A 212 21.12 5.40 -8.28
N LYS A 213 22.25 4.83 -7.89
CA LYS A 213 23.08 5.30 -6.77
C LYS A 213 23.49 6.78 -6.95
N SER A 214 23.87 7.18 -8.16
CA SER A 214 24.24 8.56 -8.47
C SER A 214 23.04 9.52 -8.34
N SER A 215 21.87 9.10 -8.83
CA SER A 215 20.64 9.91 -8.78
C SER A 215 20.11 10.07 -7.36
N LEU A 216 20.11 9.01 -6.56
CA LEU A 216 19.73 9.06 -5.14
C LEU A 216 20.64 9.98 -4.33
N LYS A 217 21.95 9.93 -4.59
CA LYS A 217 22.90 10.85 -3.95
C LYS A 217 22.62 12.30 -4.30
N LYS A 218 22.27 12.60 -5.56
CA LYS A 218 21.89 13.95 -6.00
C LYS A 218 20.59 14.42 -5.37
N ALA A 219 19.64 13.52 -5.11
CA ALA A 219 18.37 13.79 -4.42
C ALA A 219 18.53 13.89 -2.88
N GLY A 220 19.75 13.84 -2.33
CA GLY A 220 19.98 13.91 -0.89
C GLY A 220 19.66 12.63 -0.12
N LEU A 221 19.26 11.58 -0.81
CA LEU A 221 18.97 10.27 -0.23
C LEU A 221 20.31 9.54 -0.05
N THR A 222 20.85 9.58 1.15
CA THR A 222 22.10 8.87 1.46
C THR A 222 21.84 7.36 1.44
N ALA A 223 22.49 6.70 0.49
CA ALA A 223 22.41 5.24 0.34
C ALA A 223 23.14 4.54 1.51
N LYS A 224 22.52 4.48 2.68
CA LYS A 224 22.81 3.44 3.67
C LYS A 224 22.34 2.06 3.19
N THR A 225 21.56 2.01 2.13
CA THR A 225 20.93 0.83 1.56
C THR A 225 21.75 0.33 0.38
N ASP A 226 22.07 -0.94 0.36
CA ASP A 226 22.70 -1.54 -0.81
C ASP A 226 21.68 -1.69 -1.95
N ILE A 227 21.60 -0.68 -2.80
CA ILE A 227 20.69 -0.63 -3.94
C ILE A 227 20.86 -1.85 -4.86
N LYS A 228 22.07 -2.42 -4.95
CA LYS A 228 22.32 -3.57 -5.82
C LYS A 228 21.53 -4.79 -5.41
N THR A 229 21.36 -5.00 -4.09
CA THR A 229 20.70 -6.20 -3.56
C THR A 229 19.24 -5.96 -3.26
N LEU A 230 18.93 -4.79 -2.72
CA LEU A 230 17.60 -4.50 -2.19
C LEU A 230 16.55 -4.39 -3.29
N TYR A 231 16.77 -3.53 -4.29
CA TYR A 231 15.78 -3.30 -5.36
C TYR A 231 15.81 -4.35 -6.47
N LYS A 232 16.88 -5.16 -6.59
CA LYS A 232 16.95 -6.20 -7.60
C LYS A 232 15.80 -7.19 -7.44
N LYS A 233 15.60 -7.71 -6.24
CA LYS A 233 14.52 -8.65 -5.96
C LYS A 233 13.16 -8.06 -6.24
N ASP A 234 12.91 -6.82 -5.79
CA ASP A 234 11.63 -6.14 -5.98
C ASP A 234 11.27 -5.94 -7.46
N LEU A 235 12.27 -5.86 -8.33
CA LEU A 235 12.06 -5.61 -9.75
C LEU A 235 11.97 -6.89 -10.59
N TYR A 236 12.49 -8.02 -10.10
CA TYR A 236 12.53 -9.27 -10.85
C TYR A 236 11.73 -10.41 -10.22
N GLU A 237 11.20 -10.22 -9.01
CA GLU A 237 10.32 -11.21 -8.38
C GLU A 237 8.84 -10.90 -8.63
N ASN A 238 8.02 -11.95 -8.61
CA ASN A 238 6.57 -11.82 -8.70
C ASN A 238 5.99 -11.81 -7.29
N TYR A 239 5.51 -10.68 -6.86
CA TYR A 239 4.77 -10.53 -5.62
C TYR A 239 3.28 -10.80 -5.86
N PHE A 240 2.90 -12.06 -6.02
CA PHE A 240 1.55 -12.49 -6.32
C PHE A 240 0.92 -13.20 -5.12
N PHE A 241 -0.38 -12.99 -4.92
CA PHE A 241 -1.16 -13.73 -3.94
C PHE A 241 -2.60 -13.94 -4.42
N ASP A 242 -3.26 -14.93 -3.81
CA ASP A 242 -4.68 -15.22 -4.02
C ASP A 242 -5.45 -14.76 -2.79
N ASP A 243 -6.43 -13.89 -2.98
CA ASP A 243 -7.28 -13.34 -1.92
C ASP A 243 -8.71 -13.91 -1.92
N THR A 244 -8.98 -14.95 -2.72
CA THR A 244 -10.31 -15.55 -2.89
C THR A 244 -10.95 -15.91 -1.55
N GLU A 245 -10.22 -16.58 -0.65
CA GLU A 245 -10.75 -16.98 0.66
C GLU A 245 -10.92 -15.76 1.59
N VAL A 246 -10.09 -14.75 1.45
CA VAL A 246 -10.20 -13.48 2.19
C VAL A 246 -11.48 -12.75 1.78
N ARG A 247 -11.74 -12.62 0.48
CA ARG A 247 -12.95 -11.99 -0.07
C ARG A 247 -14.21 -12.71 0.40
N LYS A 248 -14.24 -14.04 0.35
CA LYS A 248 -15.36 -14.83 0.89
C LYS A 248 -15.60 -14.57 2.38
N ALA A 249 -14.54 -14.53 3.17
CA ALA A 249 -14.62 -14.30 4.62
C ALA A 249 -15.18 -12.91 4.97
N LEU A 250 -14.93 -11.93 4.11
CA LEU A 250 -15.42 -10.55 4.24
C LEU A 250 -16.80 -10.34 3.60
N GLY A 251 -17.35 -11.36 2.91
CA GLY A 251 -18.59 -11.21 2.13
C GLY A 251 -18.46 -10.28 0.92
N TYR A 252 -17.23 -10.06 0.46
CA TYR A 252 -16.88 -9.23 -0.69
C TYR A 252 -16.97 -10.09 -1.97
N LYS A 253 -17.65 -9.60 -3.00
CA LYS A 253 -17.88 -10.35 -4.26
C LYS A 253 -16.85 -10.02 -5.33
#